data_e6065dc3ae7e0d0472fa9928ca8aa06b
#
_entry.id   e6065dc3ae7e0d0472fa9928ca8aa06b
#
_cell.length_a   1.000
_cell.length_b   1.000
_cell.length_c   1.000
_cell.angle_alpha   90.00
_cell.angle_beta   90.00
_cell.angle_gamma   90.00
#
_symmetry.space_group_name_H-M   'P 1'
#
loop_
_entity.id
_entity.type
_entity.pdbx_description
1 polymer ?
#
loop_
_entity_poly.entity_id
_entity_poly.type
_entity_poly.pdbx_seq_one_letter_code
_entity_poly.pdbx_strand_id
1 'polypeptide(L)'
;MRKIVFFLIITVCLGVGAQERTVQNKPYMDLRPFHFGVLVGTHLQDLELQNVGPQFITNEDGTTVEKLVTCDQDRWDAGFTVGVLGEARLGTYFAFRVAPAMYFGTRHLTFLNHTDKLEDGTPIKMQQEMKSVYISSACDLIFSAKRFNNHRPYVMAGVNPMMNLSGKNEDLIRLKGFDCYLELGIGCDFYLPFFKLRPELKFGYSLMNALDADHAKDIKDKNLLIYTNSVKADHTRTKFVALTFYFE
;
A
#
# COMPACT_ATOMS: atom_id res chain seq x y z
N MET A 1 -10.61 20.03 21.94
CA MET A 1 -9.58 19.01 21.65
C MET A 1 -8.67 19.38 20.50
N ARG A 2 -9.15 19.73 19.28
CA ARG A 2 -8.27 20.13 18.12
C ARG A 2 -7.32 21.28 18.42
N LYS A 3 -7.73 22.32 19.18
CA LYS A 3 -6.89 23.48 19.54
C LYS A 3 -5.78 23.11 20.55
N ILE A 4 -6.03 22.14 21.44
CA ILE A 4 -5.05 21.66 22.44
C ILE A 4 -3.95 20.84 21.74
N VAL A 5 -4.32 19.99 20.78
CA VAL A 5 -3.34 19.20 19.99
C VAL A 5 -2.46 20.13 19.16
N PHE A 6 -3.03 21.16 18.55
CA PHE A 6 -2.27 22.15 17.76
C PHE A 6 -1.28 22.95 18.64
N PHE A 7 -1.70 23.32 19.86
CA PHE A 7 -0.83 24.03 20.83
C PHE A 7 0.29 23.12 21.34
N LEU A 8 0.02 21.83 21.55
CA LEU A 8 1.01 20.83 21.97
C LEU A 8 2.07 20.62 20.89
N ILE A 9 1.68 20.56 19.61
CA ILE A 9 2.59 20.43 18.47
C ILE A 9 3.49 21.66 18.36
N ILE A 10 2.97 22.88 18.54
CA ILE A 10 3.75 24.13 18.51
C ILE A 10 4.75 24.16 19.67
N THR A 11 4.34 23.73 20.87
CA THR A 11 5.23 23.73 22.05
C THR A 11 6.40 22.77 21.90
N VAL A 12 6.18 21.61 21.28
CA VAL A 12 7.23 20.64 20.96
C VAL A 12 8.22 21.20 19.94
N CYS A 13 7.76 22.01 18.95
CA CYS A 13 8.61 22.63 17.96
C CYS A 13 9.51 23.75 18.52
N LEU A 14 9.10 24.44 19.57
CA LEU A 14 9.86 25.54 20.17
C LEU A 14 11.01 25.06 21.08
N GLY A 15 10.99 23.82 21.56
CA GLY A 15 12.03 23.23 22.41
C GLY A 15 13.30 22.77 21.70
N VAL A 16 13.35 22.78 20.37
CA VAL A 16 14.41 22.14 19.56
C VAL A 16 15.63 23.05 19.29
N GLY A 17 15.62 24.29 19.74
CA GLY A 17 16.59 25.31 19.31
C GLY A 17 17.95 25.37 20.01
N ALA A 18 18.18 24.66 21.13
CA ALA A 18 19.28 24.99 22.05
C ALA A 18 20.33 23.89 22.29
N GLN A 19 20.33 22.78 21.54
CA GLN A 19 21.33 21.72 21.75
C GLN A 19 22.51 21.84 20.79
N GLU A 20 23.73 21.72 21.30
CA GLU A 20 24.94 21.63 20.48
C GLU A 20 24.85 20.44 19.53
N ARG A 21 25.16 20.68 18.25
CA ARG A 21 25.13 19.66 17.20
C ARG A 21 26.41 18.82 17.24
N THR A 22 26.48 17.87 18.14
CA THR A 22 27.63 16.96 18.25
C THR A 22 27.37 15.68 17.48
N VAL A 23 28.11 15.47 16.40
CA VAL A 23 28.05 14.23 15.61
C VAL A 23 28.94 13.19 16.28
N GLN A 24 28.33 12.20 16.96
CA GLN A 24 29.06 11.18 17.69
C GLN A 24 29.37 9.94 16.85
N ASN A 25 28.35 9.37 16.19
CA ASN A 25 28.46 8.12 15.44
C ASN A 25 28.59 8.38 13.94
N LYS A 26 29.47 7.64 13.24
CA LYS A 26 29.62 7.67 11.77
C LYS A 26 29.66 9.09 11.16
N PRO A 27 30.60 9.96 11.55
CA PRO A 27 30.58 11.39 11.19
C PRO A 27 30.66 11.64 9.67
N TYR A 28 31.30 10.76 8.91
CA TYR A 28 31.51 10.90 7.46
C TYR A 28 30.51 10.12 6.60
N MET A 29 29.53 9.46 7.21
CA MET A 29 28.59 8.61 6.44
C MET A 29 27.78 9.43 5.45
N ASP A 30 27.29 10.60 5.88
CA ASP A 30 26.48 11.49 5.02
C ASP A 30 27.25 12.12 3.84
N LEU A 31 28.59 12.01 3.84
CA LEU A 31 29.44 12.52 2.76
C LEU A 31 29.65 11.49 1.64
N ARG A 32 29.32 10.25 1.85
CA ARG A 32 29.47 9.20 0.84
C ARG A 32 28.51 9.47 -0.32
N PRO A 33 28.94 9.29 -1.58
CA PRO A 33 28.08 9.51 -2.74
C PRO A 33 27.01 8.46 -2.89
N PHE A 34 27.29 7.21 -2.48
CA PHE A 34 26.37 6.07 -2.58
C PHE A 34 26.23 5.35 -1.24
N HIS A 35 25.01 4.91 -0.97
CA HIS A 35 24.63 4.08 0.16
C HIS A 35 23.91 2.85 -0.34
N PHE A 36 24.16 1.72 0.31
CA PHE A 36 23.48 0.46 0.04
C PHE A 36 23.02 -0.15 1.35
N GLY A 37 21.93 -0.86 1.30
CA GLY A 37 21.38 -1.49 2.48
C GLY A 37 20.30 -2.49 2.17
N VAL A 38 19.71 -3.02 3.22
CA VAL A 38 18.58 -3.93 3.16
C VAL A 38 17.37 -3.28 3.82
N LEU A 39 16.19 -3.71 3.43
CA LEU A 39 14.95 -3.24 4.02
C LEU A 39 14.08 -4.41 4.44
N VAL A 40 13.42 -4.24 5.57
CA VAL A 40 12.34 -5.11 6.04
C VAL A 40 11.20 -4.23 6.54
N GLY A 41 9.98 -4.68 6.38
CA GLY A 41 8.84 -3.89 6.81
C GLY A 41 7.56 -4.68 6.90
N THR A 42 6.55 -4.01 7.40
CA THR A 42 5.17 -4.49 7.40
C THR A 42 4.30 -3.47 6.68
N HIS A 43 3.24 -3.94 6.06
CA HIS A 43 2.30 -3.08 5.36
C HIS A 43 0.86 -3.56 5.54
N LEU A 44 -0.06 -2.63 5.46
CA LEU A 44 -1.49 -2.85 5.39
C LEU A 44 -1.95 -2.38 4.02
N GLN A 45 -2.71 -3.22 3.31
CA GLN A 45 -3.23 -2.90 1.98
C GLN A 45 -4.74 -2.82 2.03
N ASP A 46 -5.28 -1.81 1.37
CA ASP A 46 -6.70 -1.56 1.22
C ASP A 46 -7.07 -1.50 -0.26
N LEU A 47 -8.20 -2.08 -0.60
CA LEU A 47 -8.75 -2.06 -1.95
C LEU A 47 -10.05 -1.25 -1.94
N GLU A 48 -9.98 -0.04 -2.50
CA GLU A 48 -11.13 0.82 -2.65
C GLU A 48 -12.03 0.30 -3.78
N LEU A 49 -13.14 -0.30 -3.40
CA LEU A 49 -14.10 -0.90 -4.31
C LEU A 49 -15.31 0.00 -4.49
N GLN A 50 -15.75 0.19 -5.73
CA GLN A 50 -17.01 0.85 -6.03
C GLN A 50 -18.02 -0.17 -6.56
N ASN A 51 -19.07 -0.44 -5.80
CA ASN A 51 -20.13 -1.35 -6.20
C ASN A 51 -20.97 -0.78 -7.36
N VAL A 52 -21.40 -1.65 -8.28
CA VAL A 52 -22.22 -1.28 -9.45
C VAL A 52 -23.65 -0.95 -9.03
N GLY A 53 -24.14 -1.59 -7.96
CA GLY A 53 -25.54 -1.54 -7.55
C GLY A 53 -26.38 -2.67 -8.13
N PRO A 54 -27.70 -2.45 -8.30
CA PRO A 54 -28.60 -3.49 -8.82
C PRO A 54 -28.19 -3.93 -10.23
N GLN A 55 -28.16 -5.25 -10.45
CA GLN A 55 -27.83 -5.89 -11.72
C GLN A 55 -29.06 -6.65 -12.23
N PHE A 56 -29.33 -6.56 -13.52
CA PHE A 56 -30.43 -7.29 -14.15
C PHE A 56 -29.87 -8.53 -14.85
N ILE A 57 -30.37 -9.69 -14.43
CA ILE A 57 -29.98 -11.00 -14.99
C ILE A 57 -31.18 -11.61 -15.68
N THR A 58 -30.98 -11.97 -16.95
CA THR A 58 -31.98 -12.74 -17.69
C THR A 58 -31.68 -14.22 -17.54
N ASN A 59 -32.59 -14.96 -16.89
CA ASN A 59 -32.52 -16.40 -16.73
C ASN A 59 -32.74 -17.10 -18.09
N GLU A 60 -32.47 -18.40 -18.14
CA GLU A 60 -32.71 -19.24 -19.32
C GLU A 60 -34.19 -19.25 -19.76
N ASP A 61 -35.12 -19.03 -18.83
CA ASP A 61 -36.56 -18.94 -19.05
C ASP A 61 -37.00 -17.57 -19.66
N GLY A 62 -36.05 -16.66 -19.94
CA GLY A 62 -36.33 -15.32 -20.43
C GLY A 62 -36.86 -14.33 -19.37
N THR A 63 -36.94 -14.75 -18.10
CA THR A 63 -37.33 -13.87 -17.00
C THR A 63 -36.13 -13.03 -16.55
N THR A 64 -36.32 -11.70 -16.42
CA THR A 64 -35.29 -10.80 -15.89
C THR A 64 -35.50 -10.59 -14.40
N VAL A 65 -34.50 -10.92 -13.60
CA VAL A 65 -34.50 -10.74 -12.15
C VAL A 65 -33.46 -9.69 -11.78
N GLU A 66 -33.86 -8.76 -10.91
CA GLU A 66 -32.95 -7.78 -10.32
C GLU A 66 -32.23 -8.42 -9.14
N LYS A 67 -30.88 -8.36 -9.15
CA LYS A 67 -30.05 -8.86 -8.05
C LYS A 67 -29.09 -7.76 -7.58
N LEU A 68 -28.97 -7.63 -6.25
CA LEU A 68 -28.05 -6.70 -5.60
C LEU A 68 -26.96 -7.48 -4.88
N VAL A 69 -25.72 -7.34 -5.38
CA VAL A 69 -24.54 -7.90 -4.75
C VAL A 69 -23.56 -6.76 -4.44
N THR A 70 -23.06 -6.73 -3.22
CA THR A 70 -22.01 -5.79 -2.79
C THR A 70 -20.74 -6.55 -2.44
N CYS A 71 -19.60 -5.97 -2.79
CA CYS A 71 -18.29 -6.49 -2.46
C CYS A 71 -17.52 -5.45 -1.64
N ASP A 72 -16.86 -5.90 -0.57
CA ASP A 72 -16.02 -5.05 0.25
C ASP A 72 -14.85 -5.84 0.84
N GLN A 73 -13.77 -5.13 1.20
CA GLN A 73 -12.68 -5.70 1.97
C GLN A 73 -13.03 -5.64 3.46
N ASP A 74 -13.33 -6.78 4.07
CA ASP A 74 -13.89 -6.86 5.42
C ASP A 74 -12.84 -6.69 6.53
N ARG A 75 -11.55 -6.85 6.22
CA ARG A 75 -10.46 -6.65 7.20
C ARG A 75 -9.14 -6.25 6.54
N TRP A 76 -8.30 -5.61 7.33
CA TRP A 76 -6.95 -5.25 6.96
C TRP A 76 -5.97 -6.26 7.53
N ASP A 77 -5.38 -7.06 6.65
CA ASP A 77 -4.35 -8.02 7.04
C ASP A 77 -2.97 -7.40 6.90
N ALA A 78 -2.12 -7.65 7.89
CA ALA A 78 -0.74 -7.21 7.83
C ALA A 78 0.06 -8.11 6.89
N GLY A 79 0.71 -7.50 5.92
CA GLY A 79 1.71 -8.13 5.07
C GLY A 79 3.13 -7.80 5.54
N PHE A 80 4.12 -8.44 4.91
CA PHE A 80 5.51 -8.14 5.15
C PHE A 80 6.24 -7.78 3.84
N THR A 81 7.31 -7.00 3.99
CA THR A 81 8.10 -6.50 2.86
C THR A 81 9.57 -6.76 3.13
N VAL A 82 10.29 -7.23 2.13
CA VAL A 82 11.74 -7.41 2.17
C VAL A 82 12.34 -6.92 0.88
N GLY A 83 13.54 -6.34 0.96
CA GLY A 83 14.20 -5.84 -0.24
C GLY A 83 15.59 -5.29 0.05
N VAL A 84 16.12 -4.64 -0.94
CA VAL A 84 17.40 -3.94 -0.87
C VAL A 84 17.22 -2.49 -1.29
N LEU A 85 18.18 -1.65 -0.97
CA LEU A 85 18.17 -0.25 -1.40
C LEU A 85 19.52 0.15 -1.95
N GLY A 86 19.48 1.05 -2.91
CA GLY A 86 20.60 1.86 -3.36
C GLY A 86 20.19 3.32 -3.30
N GLU A 87 20.99 4.16 -2.66
CA GLU A 87 20.72 5.59 -2.54
C GLU A 87 21.91 6.38 -3.06
N ALA A 88 21.65 7.33 -3.95
CA ALA A 88 22.63 8.26 -4.48
C ALA A 88 22.42 9.62 -3.85
N ARG A 89 23.47 10.21 -3.28
CA ARG A 89 23.45 11.56 -2.76
C ARG A 89 23.50 12.57 -3.89
N LEU A 90 22.46 13.41 -4.02
CA LEU A 90 22.39 14.49 -5.01
C LEU A 90 22.93 15.81 -4.46
N GLY A 91 22.96 15.97 -3.14
CA GLY A 91 23.41 17.20 -2.49
C GLY A 91 23.39 17.10 -0.97
N THR A 92 23.42 18.24 -0.30
CA THR A 92 23.41 18.29 1.18
C THR A 92 22.07 17.83 1.76
N TYR A 93 20.97 18.11 1.05
CA TYR A 93 19.62 17.86 1.53
C TYR A 93 18.88 16.82 0.71
N PHE A 94 19.32 16.55 -0.51
CA PHE A 94 18.63 15.69 -1.45
C PHE A 94 19.39 14.39 -1.70
N ALA A 95 18.65 13.30 -1.73
CA ALA A 95 19.12 12.00 -2.18
C ALA A 95 18.06 11.34 -3.08
N PHE A 96 18.50 10.51 -4.00
CA PHE A 96 17.67 9.68 -4.83
C PHE A 96 17.87 8.21 -4.43
N ARG A 97 16.78 7.53 -4.14
CA ARG A 97 16.78 6.13 -3.70
C ARG A 97 16.04 5.25 -4.69
N VAL A 98 16.63 4.12 -5.00
CA VAL A 98 15.97 3.00 -5.68
C VAL A 98 15.91 1.84 -4.71
N ALA A 99 14.72 1.32 -4.46
CA ALA A 99 14.50 0.28 -3.47
C ALA A 99 13.68 -0.88 -4.07
N PRO A 100 14.33 -1.83 -4.78
CA PRO A 100 13.67 -3.05 -5.19
C PRO A 100 13.28 -3.89 -3.99
N ALA A 101 12.02 -4.32 -3.95
CA ALA A 101 11.44 -5.05 -2.83
C ALA A 101 10.36 -6.03 -3.27
N MET A 102 10.10 -7.02 -2.43
CA MET A 102 8.97 -7.92 -2.53
C MET A 102 7.99 -7.67 -1.40
N TYR A 103 6.72 -7.61 -1.75
CA TYR A 103 5.60 -7.43 -0.82
C TYR A 103 4.79 -8.72 -0.78
N PHE A 104 4.52 -9.22 0.41
CA PHE A 104 3.75 -10.44 0.65
C PHE A 104 2.59 -10.12 1.58
N GLY A 105 1.39 -10.44 1.16
CA GLY A 105 0.19 -10.19 1.95
C GLY A 105 -0.98 -11.04 1.51
N THR A 106 -2.10 -10.90 2.20
CA THR A 106 -3.39 -11.50 1.83
C THR A 106 -4.45 -10.41 1.97
N ARG A 107 -5.45 -10.44 1.11
CA ARG A 107 -6.65 -9.61 1.21
C ARG A 107 -7.85 -10.52 1.29
N HIS A 108 -8.83 -10.13 2.11
CA HIS A 108 -10.08 -10.86 2.25
C HIS A 108 -11.21 -10.00 1.68
N LEU A 109 -11.85 -10.50 0.65
CA LEU A 109 -13.03 -9.89 0.05
C LEU A 109 -14.27 -10.64 0.47
N THR A 110 -15.30 -9.89 0.84
CA THR A 110 -16.61 -10.42 1.21
C THR A 110 -17.64 -9.90 0.24
N PHE A 111 -18.36 -10.80 -0.38
CA PHE A 111 -19.50 -10.54 -1.22
C PHE A 111 -20.77 -10.82 -0.45
N LEU A 112 -21.70 -9.86 -0.44
CA LEU A 112 -23.02 -10.00 0.17
C LEU A 112 -24.08 -9.93 -0.92
N ASN A 113 -24.84 -11.01 -1.08
CA ASN A 113 -26.00 -11.04 -1.95
C ASN A 113 -27.24 -10.65 -1.12
N HIS A 114 -27.78 -9.46 -1.41
CA HIS A 114 -28.92 -8.92 -0.67
C HIS A 114 -30.28 -9.42 -1.20
N THR A 115 -30.31 -9.94 -2.41
CA THR A 115 -31.54 -10.43 -3.04
C THR A 115 -31.84 -11.87 -2.65
N ASP A 116 -30.84 -12.75 -2.82
CA ASP A 116 -30.98 -14.15 -2.44
C ASP A 116 -30.63 -14.28 -0.95
N LYS A 117 -31.57 -14.85 -0.18
CA LYS A 117 -31.42 -15.03 1.26
C LYS A 117 -31.47 -16.52 1.61
N LEU A 118 -30.78 -16.84 2.70
CA LEU A 118 -30.90 -18.15 3.32
C LEU A 118 -32.29 -18.34 3.96
N GLU A 119 -32.64 -19.55 4.34
CA GLU A 119 -33.95 -19.89 4.98
C GLU A 119 -34.21 -19.09 6.27
N ASP A 120 -33.13 -18.65 6.95
CA ASP A 120 -33.19 -17.82 8.14
C ASP A 120 -33.30 -16.31 7.84
N GLY A 121 -33.39 -15.91 6.56
CA GLY A 121 -33.52 -14.53 6.10
C GLY A 121 -32.21 -13.76 6.03
N THR A 122 -31.05 -14.38 6.33
CA THR A 122 -29.72 -13.74 6.21
C THR A 122 -29.26 -13.67 4.76
N PRO A 123 -28.52 -12.60 4.34
CA PRO A 123 -27.93 -12.50 3.01
C PRO A 123 -26.92 -13.64 2.77
N ILE A 124 -26.87 -14.16 1.55
CA ILE A 124 -25.85 -15.13 1.17
C ILE A 124 -24.50 -14.42 1.16
N LYS A 125 -23.56 -14.93 1.96
CA LYS A 125 -22.19 -14.41 2.08
C LYS A 125 -21.22 -15.33 1.34
N MET A 126 -20.43 -14.78 0.43
CA MET A 126 -19.31 -15.45 -0.24
C MET A 126 -18.02 -14.73 0.10
N GLN A 127 -16.94 -15.47 0.32
CA GLN A 127 -15.64 -14.92 0.67
C GLN A 127 -14.58 -15.37 -0.34
N GLN A 128 -13.67 -14.46 -0.67
CA GLN A 128 -12.50 -14.74 -1.49
C GLN A 128 -11.24 -14.30 -0.75
N GLU A 129 -10.30 -15.22 -0.59
CA GLU A 129 -8.94 -14.91 -0.13
C GLU A 129 -8.06 -14.65 -1.33
N MET A 130 -7.56 -13.42 -1.42
CA MET A 130 -6.66 -12.99 -2.49
C MET A 130 -5.25 -12.88 -1.94
N LYS A 131 -4.40 -13.84 -2.27
CA LYS A 131 -2.95 -13.75 -1.99
C LYS A 131 -2.34 -12.64 -2.83
N SER A 132 -1.51 -11.83 -2.22
CA SER A 132 -0.86 -10.68 -2.84
C SER A 132 0.65 -10.83 -2.76
N VAL A 133 1.27 -11.08 -3.89
CA VAL A 133 2.74 -11.12 -4.03
C VAL A 133 3.12 -10.11 -5.09
N TYR A 134 3.83 -9.05 -4.71
CA TYR A 134 4.27 -8.02 -5.63
C TYR A 134 5.80 -7.94 -5.64
N ILE A 135 6.37 -7.76 -6.84
CA ILE A 135 7.73 -7.26 -7.03
C ILE A 135 7.61 -5.77 -7.34
N SER A 136 8.39 -4.97 -6.65
CA SER A 136 8.39 -3.52 -6.79
C SER A 136 9.79 -2.96 -6.96
N SER A 137 9.89 -1.74 -7.46
CA SER A 137 11.14 -0.99 -7.50
C SER A 137 10.84 0.50 -7.25
N ALA A 138 10.70 0.86 -5.98
CA ALA A 138 10.42 2.23 -5.60
C ALA A 138 11.55 3.17 -6.03
N CYS A 139 11.20 4.31 -6.60
CA CYS A 139 12.10 5.40 -7.00
C CYS A 139 11.70 6.66 -6.23
N ASP A 140 12.47 6.97 -5.19
CA ASP A 140 12.13 7.99 -4.20
C ASP A 140 13.10 9.16 -4.26
N LEU A 141 12.57 10.37 -4.18
CA LEU A 141 13.33 11.58 -3.88
C LEU A 141 13.20 11.86 -2.38
N ILE A 142 14.33 11.91 -1.69
CA ILE A 142 14.41 12.14 -0.25
C ILE A 142 14.88 13.55 0.00
N PHE A 143 14.16 14.29 0.82
CA PHE A 143 14.57 15.58 1.35
C PHE A 143 14.84 15.46 2.85
N SER A 144 16.11 15.55 3.23
CA SER A 144 16.56 15.37 4.61
C SER A 144 16.96 16.69 5.24
N ALA A 145 16.63 16.87 6.51
CA ALA A 145 17.14 17.97 7.30
C ALA A 145 18.65 17.85 7.53
N LYS A 146 19.28 18.88 8.08
CA LYS A 146 20.64 18.78 8.59
C LYS A 146 20.65 17.77 9.75
N ARG A 147 21.70 16.97 9.80
CA ARG A 147 21.89 16.02 10.89
C ARG A 147 22.01 16.76 12.22
N PHE A 148 21.30 16.26 13.19
CA PHE A 148 21.28 16.75 14.56
C PHE A 148 21.71 15.61 15.48
N ASN A 149 22.86 15.73 16.10
CA ASN A 149 23.50 14.64 16.86
C ASN A 149 23.57 13.35 16.01
N ASN A 150 22.85 12.32 16.44
CA ASN A 150 22.76 11.02 15.76
C ASN A 150 21.41 10.80 15.05
N HIS A 151 20.68 11.88 14.76
CA HIS A 151 19.38 11.82 14.12
C HIS A 151 19.33 12.73 12.88
N ARG A 152 18.62 12.28 11.85
CA ARG A 152 18.40 13.08 10.65
C ARG A 152 16.99 12.81 10.11
N PRO A 153 16.00 13.63 10.46
CA PRO A 153 14.66 13.48 9.94
C PRO A 153 14.60 13.81 8.45
N TYR A 154 13.73 13.14 7.73
CA TYR A 154 13.52 13.38 6.31
C TYR A 154 12.06 13.13 5.90
N VAL A 155 11.70 13.68 4.76
CA VAL A 155 10.49 13.36 4.04
C VAL A 155 10.86 12.78 2.68
N MET A 156 10.02 11.93 2.14
CA MET A 156 10.22 11.36 0.83
C MET A 156 8.96 11.44 -0.01
N ALA A 157 9.15 11.54 -1.30
CA ALA A 157 8.11 11.40 -2.30
C ALA A 157 8.67 10.61 -3.48
N GLY A 158 7.89 9.71 -4.03
CA GLY A 158 8.36 8.86 -5.11
C GLY A 158 7.25 8.13 -5.85
N VAL A 159 7.68 7.33 -6.80
CA VAL A 159 6.82 6.44 -7.57
C VAL A 159 7.31 5.00 -7.40
N ASN A 160 6.37 4.09 -7.27
CA ASN A 160 6.68 2.69 -7.07
C ASN A 160 5.91 1.82 -8.06
N PRO A 161 6.52 1.49 -9.21
CA PRO A 161 5.98 0.48 -10.09
C PRO A 161 6.00 -0.89 -9.41
N MET A 162 4.86 -1.57 -9.42
CA MET A 162 4.67 -2.88 -8.82
C MET A 162 4.11 -3.87 -9.84
N MET A 163 4.67 -5.06 -9.84
CA MET A 163 4.17 -6.18 -10.64
C MET A 163 3.53 -7.21 -9.71
N ASN A 164 2.26 -7.52 -9.96
CA ASN A 164 1.52 -8.54 -9.24
C ASN A 164 1.85 -9.92 -9.83
N LEU A 165 2.36 -10.81 -8.99
CA LEU A 165 2.67 -12.20 -9.36
C LEU A 165 1.59 -13.18 -8.93
N SER A 166 0.59 -12.72 -8.19
CA SER A 166 -0.50 -13.54 -7.66
C SER A 166 -1.79 -13.21 -8.38
N GLY A 167 -2.27 -14.10 -9.16
CA GLY A 167 -3.58 -14.02 -9.80
C GLY A 167 -4.00 -15.42 -10.20
N LYS A 168 -5.18 -15.85 -9.81
CA LYS A 168 -5.74 -17.13 -10.22
C LYS A 168 -6.89 -16.90 -11.17
N ASN A 169 -7.05 -17.75 -12.15
CA ASN A 169 -8.18 -17.70 -13.09
C ASN A 169 -9.52 -18.08 -12.44
N GLU A 170 -9.48 -18.70 -11.27
CA GLU A 170 -10.64 -19.13 -10.51
C GLU A 170 -11.15 -18.06 -9.52
N ASP A 171 -10.40 -16.98 -9.34
CA ASP A 171 -10.80 -15.89 -8.45
C ASP A 171 -12.03 -15.14 -9.02
N LEU A 172 -12.97 -14.72 -8.18
CA LEU A 172 -14.12 -13.91 -8.59
C LEU A 172 -13.71 -12.53 -9.07
N ILE A 173 -12.74 -11.93 -8.35
CA ILE A 173 -12.11 -10.65 -8.71
C ILE A 173 -10.63 -10.90 -8.90
N ARG A 174 -10.08 -10.41 -10.00
CA ARG A 174 -8.64 -10.45 -10.32
C ARG A 174 -8.09 -9.04 -10.46
N LEU A 175 -6.93 -8.80 -9.86
CA LEU A 175 -6.20 -7.56 -10.04
C LEU A 175 -5.27 -7.65 -11.25
N LYS A 176 -5.04 -6.49 -11.89
CA LYS A 176 -4.08 -6.36 -12.99
C LYS A 176 -2.68 -6.80 -12.55
N GLY A 177 -1.90 -7.27 -13.50
CA GLY A 177 -0.52 -7.70 -13.28
C GLY A 177 0.46 -6.54 -13.06
N PHE A 178 0.09 -5.30 -13.38
CA PHE A 178 0.94 -4.12 -13.20
C PHE A 178 0.15 -2.96 -12.61
N ASP A 179 0.76 -2.28 -11.66
CA ASP A 179 0.25 -1.06 -11.05
C ASP A 179 1.41 -0.10 -10.74
N CYS A 180 1.12 1.19 -10.62
CA CYS A 180 2.09 2.21 -10.28
C CYS A 180 1.54 3.07 -9.15
N TYR A 181 2.29 3.15 -8.06
CA TYR A 181 1.89 3.89 -6.86
C TYR A 181 2.65 5.21 -6.76
N LEU A 182 1.94 6.24 -6.36
CA LEU A 182 2.54 7.44 -5.81
C LEU A 182 2.78 7.21 -4.32
N GLU A 183 4.02 7.40 -3.86
CA GLU A 183 4.40 7.21 -2.46
C GLU A 183 4.78 8.53 -1.82
N LEU A 184 4.32 8.72 -0.60
CA LEU A 184 4.75 9.79 0.30
C LEU A 184 5.13 9.18 1.64
N GLY A 185 6.19 9.67 2.25
CA GLY A 185 6.63 9.12 3.52
C GLY A 185 7.42 10.11 4.36
N ILE A 186 7.53 9.73 5.62
CA ILE A 186 8.33 10.41 6.62
C ILE A 186 9.21 9.40 7.33
N GLY A 187 10.43 9.77 7.63
CA GLY A 187 11.36 8.90 8.31
C GLY A 187 12.42 9.68 9.09
N CYS A 188 13.24 8.93 9.79
CA CYS A 188 14.36 9.49 10.52
C CYS A 188 15.55 8.54 10.45
N ASP A 189 16.71 9.04 10.06
CA ASP A 189 17.98 8.32 10.14
C ASP A 189 18.46 8.32 11.59
N PHE A 190 18.72 7.14 12.15
CA PHE A 190 19.38 6.95 13.43
C PHE A 190 20.77 6.37 13.21
N TYR A 191 21.79 7.14 13.54
CA TYR A 191 23.19 6.73 13.38
C TYR A 191 23.64 5.98 14.64
N LEU A 192 23.59 4.66 14.57
CA LEU A 192 24.10 3.78 15.60
C LEU A 192 25.60 3.55 15.42
N PRO A 193 26.33 3.03 16.42
CA PRO A 193 27.77 2.81 16.30
C PRO A 193 28.17 1.93 15.12
N PHE A 194 27.38 0.89 14.82
CA PHE A 194 27.72 -0.13 13.82
C PHE A 194 26.97 0.02 12.50
N PHE A 195 25.74 0.52 12.52
CA PHE A 195 24.89 0.66 11.35
C PHE A 195 24.01 1.91 11.44
N LYS A 196 23.41 2.30 10.32
CA LYS A 196 22.38 3.34 10.27
C LYS A 196 21.03 2.65 10.16
N LEU A 197 20.14 2.92 11.12
CA LEU A 197 18.76 2.48 11.12
C LEU A 197 17.85 3.59 10.64
N ARG A 198 16.97 3.28 9.72
CA ARG A 198 16.04 4.25 9.15
C ARG A 198 14.60 3.71 9.19
N PRO A 199 13.86 3.94 10.28
CA PRO A 199 12.42 3.73 10.28
C PRO A 199 11.74 4.77 9.38
N GLU A 200 10.81 4.30 8.55
CA GLU A 200 10.07 5.10 7.59
C GLU A 200 8.61 4.66 7.53
N LEU A 201 7.71 5.60 7.69
CA LEU A 201 6.29 5.41 7.49
C LEU A 201 5.92 5.92 6.10
N LYS A 202 5.39 5.05 5.25
CA LYS A 202 4.97 5.34 3.88
C LYS A 202 3.48 5.22 3.72
N PHE A 203 2.94 6.08 2.87
CA PHE A 203 1.61 5.96 2.30
C PHE A 203 1.73 5.86 0.79
N GLY A 204 1.11 4.85 0.20
CA GLY A 204 1.06 4.64 -1.25
C GLY A 204 -0.36 4.65 -1.77
N TYR A 205 -0.57 5.30 -2.91
CA TYR A 205 -1.83 5.38 -3.62
C TYR A 205 -1.65 4.99 -5.08
N SER A 206 -2.45 4.02 -5.55
CA SER A 206 -2.41 3.57 -6.93
C SER A 206 -2.86 4.66 -7.89
N LEU A 207 -2.08 4.87 -8.94
CA LEU A 207 -2.40 5.80 -10.03
C LEU A 207 -3.26 5.14 -11.12
N MET A 208 -3.33 3.81 -11.13
CA MET A 208 -4.03 3.01 -12.14
C MET A 208 -5.26 2.33 -11.55
N ASN A 209 -6.17 1.93 -12.42
CA ASN A 209 -7.28 1.07 -12.01
C ASN A 209 -6.75 -0.35 -11.77
N ALA A 210 -6.95 -0.86 -10.56
CA ALA A 210 -6.37 -2.12 -10.11
C ALA A 210 -7.10 -3.35 -10.65
N LEU A 211 -8.41 -3.24 -10.99
CA LEU A 211 -9.24 -4.37 -11.39
C LEU A 211 -9.02 -4.73 -12.85
N ASP A 212 -8.97 -6.04 -13.14
CA ASP A 212 -8.97 -6.61 -14.48
C ASP A 212 -10.41 -6.80 -14.97
N ALA A 213 -10.85 -5.89 -15.84
CA ALA A 213 -12.22 -5.90 -16.39
C ALA A 213 -12.50 -7.09 -17.34
N ASP A 214 -11.45 -7.64 -17.97
CA ASP A 214 -11.59 -8.75 -18.91
C ASP A 214 -11.74 -10.11 -18.21
N HIS A 215 -11.45 -10.16 -16.92
CA HIS A 215 -11.51 -11.40 -16.13
C HIS A 215 -12.90 -12.08 -16.13
N ALA A 216 -13.96 -11.28 -16.22
CA ALA A 216 -15.33 -11.80 -16.31
C ALA A 216 -15.54 -12.76 -17.50
N LYS A 217 -14.73 -12.63 -18.56
CA LYS A 217 -14.79 -13.52 -19.75
C LYS A 217 -14.15 -14.87 -19.51
N ASP A 218 -13.25 -14.99 -18.52
CA ASP A 218 -12.52 -16.20 -18.19
C ASP A 218 -13.31 -17.12 -17.24
N ILE A 219 -14.37 -16.59 -16.62
CA ILE A 219 -15.20 -17.33 -15.64
C ILE A 219 -16.13 -18.29 -16.38
N LYS A 220 -15.99 -19.58 -16.07
CA LYS A 220 -16.78 -20.65 -16.71
C LYS A 220 -18.20 -20.75 -16.15
N ASP A 221 -18.39 -20.47 -14.86
CA ASP A 221 -19.69 -20.57 -14.20
C ASP A 221 -20.45 -19.23 -14.31
N LYS A 222 -21.51 -19.23 -15.08
CA LYS A 222 -22.37 -18.06 -15.28
C LYS A 222 -23.01 -17.55 -13.99
N ASN A 223 -23.23 -18.41 -12.99
CA ASN A 223 -23.80 -18.00 -11.71
C ASN A 223 -22.84 -17.13 -10.88
N LEU A 224 -21.53 -17.23 -11.13
CA LEU A 224 -20.52 -16.47 -10.45
C LEU A 224 -20.29 -15.08 -11.10
N LEU A 225 -20.73 -14.88 -12.33
CA LEU A 225 -20.56 -13.61 -13.05
C LEU A 225 -21.20 -12.42 -12.32
N ILE A 226 -22.27 -12.64 -11.57
CA ILE A 226 -22.91 -11.58 -10.79
C ILE A 226 -21.97 -11.03 -9.70
N TYR A 227 -21.17 -11.88 -9.10
CA TYR A 227 -20.19 -11.49 -8.07
C TYR A 227 -19.03 -10.75 -8.71
N THR A 228 -18.52 -11.23 -9.84
CA THR A 228 -17.44 -10.58 -10.60
C THR A 228 -17.85 -9.19 -11.09
N ASN A 229 -19.08 -9.08 -11.61
CA ASN A 229 -19.62 -7.81 -12.13
C ASN A 229 -20.18 -6.89 -11.03
N SER A 230 -20.10 -7.27 -9.76
CA SER A 230 -20.60 -6.44 -8.64
C SER A 230 -19.79 -5.16 -8.41
N VAL A 231 -18.56 -5.09 -8.94
CA VAL A 231 -17.62 -3.98 -8.74
C VAL A 231 -17.27 -3.31 -10.06
N LYS A 232 -17.21 -1.98 -10.05
CA LYS A 232 -16.81 -1.17 -11.22
C LYS A 232 -15.30 -1.21 -11.41
N ALA A 233 -14.86 -1.67 -12.59
CA ALA A 233 -13.45 -1.75 -12.92
C ALA A 233 -12.75 -0.37 -12.96
N ASP A 234 -13.46 0.67 -13.41
CA ASP A 234 -12.87 2.00 -13.65
C ASP A 234 -12.58 2.80 -12.39
N HIS A 235 -13.08 2.37 -11.23
CA HIS A 235 -12.98 3.10 -9.97
C HIS A 235 -12.35 2.28 -8.83
N THR A 236 -11.72 1.16 -9.14
CA THR A 236 -11.05 0.32 -8.14
C THR A 236 -9.59 0.72 -8.02
N ARG A 237 -9.18 1.18 -6.84
CA ARG A 237 -7.81 1.62 -6.55
C ARG A 237 -7.27 0.95 -5.31
N THR A 238 -5.97 0.71 -5.31
CA THR A 238 -5.28 0.16 -4.15
C THR A 238 -4.59 1.26 -3.37
N LYS A 239 -4.66 1.18 -2.06
CA LYS A 239 -3.92 2.02 -1.11
C LYS A 239 -3.10 1.11 -0.20
N PHE A 240 -1.99 1.61 0.30
CA PHE A 240 -1.28 0.92 1.38
C PHE A 240 -0.63 1.91 2.34
N VAL A 241 -0.46 1.44 3.57
CA VAL A 241 0.38 2.08 4.59
C VAL A 241 1.46 1.08 4.97
N ALA A 242 2.73 1.49 4.95
CA ALA A 242 3.85 0.62 5.27
C ALA A 242 4.75 1.26 6.31
N LEU A 243 5.19 0.46 7.27
CA LEU A 243 6.26 0.78 8.19
C LEU A 243 7.48 -0.04 7.78
N THR A 244 8.52 0.64 7.29
CA THR A 244 9.72 0.02 6.74
C THR A 244 10.94 0.41 7.57
N PHE A 245 11.82 -0.53 7.82
CA PHE A 245 13.10 -0.33 8.49
C PHE A 245 14.20 -0.61 7.47
N TYR A 246 15.04 0.40 7.23
CA TYR A 246 16.22 0.27 6.38
C TYR A 246 17.47 0.16 7.26
N PHE A 247 18.38 -0.70 6.85
CA PHE A 247 19.66 -0.96 7.51
C PHE A 247 20.79 -0.71 6.52
N GLU A 248 21.66 0.27 6.85
CA GLU A 248 22.82 0.68 6.07
C GLU A 248 24.15 0.57 6.83
#